data_0f14127f92ea0e5becb2b785175c8a63
#
_entry.id   0f14127f92ea0e5becb2b785175c8a63
#
_cell.length_a   1.000
_cell.length_b   1.000
_cell.length_c   1.000
_cell.angle_alpha   90.00
_cell.angle_beta   90.00
_cell.angle_gamma   90.00
#
_symmetry.space_group_name_H-M   'P 1'
#
loop_
_entity.id
_entity.type
_entity.pdbx_description
1 polymer ?
#
loop_
_entity_poly.entity_id
_entity_poly.type
_entity_poly.pdbx_seq_one_letter_code
_entity_poly.pdbx_strand_id
1 'polypeptide(L)'
;MASRRTAICLIAFGISAIASIGGAAALDYPTRPVRWVVGYPPGGATDIIARLIGQRLSERLGQQFVIENKPGAGNNIATEAVINAEPDGYTVLLVNPANYINASLYTNLKFNVVRDIAPIAAFNRVPNVMTVSNDVPAKTVAEFIAYVKANPGKVNMASSGNGTSVHLSGEMFMMMSGTKMQHVPYRGAAPAITDMLGGQVQLIFDNMPSIIQHVRAGSLRALAVTTTTRSSQLPDVPTVADTVPGYEASALFGMGVPKNTPKEIIAKLNQEINAVLAEPAIKARLIDLGGEPLIGTPDAFGAMIVAETEKWEKVVKAAGVHVE
;
A
#
# COMPACT_ATOMS: atom_id res chain seq x y z
N MET A 1 -29.40 97.78 8.86
CA MET A 1 -28.10 97.16 9.21
C MET A 1 -28.28 95.62 9.23
N ALA A 2 -27.87 94.97 8.19
CA ALA A 2 -28.11 93.57 7.98
C ALA A 2 -26.83 92.72 8.19
N SER A 3 -26.89 91.72 9.07
CA SER A 3 -25.81 90.77 9.30
C SER A 3 -26.07 89.48 8.51
N ARG A 4 -25.21 89.19 7.54
CA ARG A 4 -25.23 87.95 6.78
C ARG A 4 -24.53 86.86 7.58
N ARG A 5 -25.23 85.72 7.94
CA ARG A 5 -24.61 84.50 8.45
C ARG A 5 -24.38 83.51 7.29
N THR A 6 -23.14 83.25 7.02
CA THR A 6 -22.68 82.28 6.03
C THR A 6 -22.75 80.90 6.65
N ALA A 7 -23.56 79.98 6.10
CA ALA A 7 -23.60 78.53 6.50
C ALA A 7 -22.56 77.81 5.64
N ILE A 8 -21.61 77.11 6.31
CA ILE A 8 -20.64 76.26 5.67
C ILE A 8 -21.21 74.78 5.77
N CYS A 9 -21.56 74.24 4.61
CA CYS A 9 -21.93 72.81 4.49
C CYS A 9 -20.64 71.94 4.40
N LEU A 10 -20.39 71.15 5.44
CA LEU A 10 -19.38 70.11 5.42
C LEU A 10 -19.97 68.88 4.75
N ILE A 11 -19.50 68.54 3.54
CA ILE A 11 -19.81 67.31 2.85
C ILE A 11 -18.81 66.24 3.38
N ALA A 12 -19.30 65.32 4.21
CA ALA A 12 -18.52 64.17 4.62
C ALA A 12 -18.50 63.12 3.49
N PHE A 13 -17.34 62.96 2.86
CA PHE A 13 -17.09 61.89 1.88
C PHE A 13 -16.83 60.57 2.61
N GLY A 14 -17.86 59.72 2.70
CA GLY A 14 -17.74 58.39 3.24
C GLY A 14 -17.03 57.45 2.23
N ILE A 15 -15.77 57.15 2.48
CA ILE A 15 -15.03 56.12 1.74
C ILE A 15 -15.52 54.78 2.27
N SER A 16 -16.45 54.12 1.53
CA SER A 16 -16.79 52.72 1.75
C SER A 16 -15.63 51.84 1.26
N ALA A 17 -14.82 51.34 2.17
CA ALA A 17 -13.85 50.28 1.89
C ALA A 17 -14.62 48.98 1.57
N ILE A 18 -14.79 48.71 0.29
CA ILE A 18 -15.28 47.39 -0.17
C ILE A 18 -14.13 46.41 0.11
N ALA A 19 -14.24 45.68 1.24
CA ALA A 19 -13.40 44.53 1.50
C ALA A 19 -13.72 43.46 0.42
N SER A 20 -12.88 43.37 -0.58
CA SER A 20 -12.89 42.26 -1.54
C SER A 20 -12.63 40.99 -0.74
N ILE A 21 -13.69 40.28 -0.36
CA ILE A 21 -13.58 38.90 0.07
C ILE A 21 -13.13 38.12 -1.17
N GLY A 22 -11.81 37.98 -1.32
CA GLY A 22 -11.23 37.08 -2.29
C GLY A 22 -11.76 35.68 -1.97
N GLY A 23 -12.81 35.25 -2.66
CA GLY A 23 -13.26 33.87 -2.63
C GLY A 23 -12.05 33.04 -3.04
N ALA A 24 -11.60 32.12 -2.17
CA ALA A 24 -10.62 31.13 -2.54
C ALA A 24 -11.19 30.44 -3.80
N ALA A 25 -10.56 30.67 -4.95
CA ALA A 25 -10.93 29.96 -6.16
C ALA A 25 -10.86 28.47 -5.87
N ALA A 26 -11.97 27.76 -6.08
CA ALA A 26 -11.99 26.32 -5.89
C ALA A 26 -10.88 25.73 -6.79
N LEU A 27 -10.05 24.87 -6.21
CA LEU A 27 -8.98 24.22 -6.93
C LEU A 27 -9.58 23.42 -8.09
N ASP A 28 -9.29 23.83 -9.33
CA ASP A 28 -9.71 23.13 -10.56
C ASP A 28 -8.73 21.97 -10.82
N TYR A 29 -8.88 20.92 -10.03
CA TYR A 29 -8.05 19.72 -10.08
C TYR A 29 -8.92 18.48 -9.74
N PRO A 30 -8.79 17.39 -10.53
CA PRO A 30 -8.05 17.25 -11.78
C PRO A 30 -8.86 17.75 -12.99
N THR A 31 -8.20 18.35 -14.00
CA THR A 31 -8.80 18.80 -15.28
C THR A 31 -8.50 17.86 -16.45
N ARG A 32 -7.67 16.84 -16.22
CA ARG A 32 -7.24 15.81 -17.16
C ARG A 32 -7.00 14.48 -16.43
N PRO A 33 -6.87 13.35 -17.15
CA PRO A 33 -6.62 12.06 -16.52
C PRO A 33 -5.38 12.05 -15.62
N VAL A 34 -5.51 11.37 -14.48
CA VAL A 34 -4.42 11.14 -13.52
C VAL A 34 -3.82 9.76 -13.75
N ARG A 35 -2.51 9.70 -13.96
CA ARG A 35 -1.75 8.47 -14.13
C ARG A 35 -1.41 7.88 -12.77
N TRP A 36 -1.91 6.69 -12.48
CA TRP A 36 -1.64 5.98 -11.23
C TRP A 36 -0.70 4.81 -11.46
N VAL A 37 0.56 4.98 -11.05
CA VAL A 37 1.62 4.00 -11.30
C VAL A 37 1.59 2.92 -10.22
N VAL A 38 1.55 1.67 -10.67
CA VAL A 38 1.56 0.44 -9.85
C VAL A 38 2.76 -0.41 -10.25
N GLY A 39 3.67 -0.70 -9.32
CA GLY A 39 4.96 -1.34 -9.61
C GLY A 39 4.92 -2.85 -9.79
N TYR A 40 3.74 -3.42 -10.06
CA TYR A 40 3.51 -4.86 -10.24
C TYR A 40 2.58 -5.15 -11.42
N PRO A 41 2.64 -6.37 -11.99
CA PRO A 41 1.68 -6.81 -13.00
C PRO A 41 0.24 -6.78 -12.48
N PRO A 42 -0.76 -6.77 -13.39
CA PRO A 42 -2.16 -6.91 -13.02
C PRO A 42 -2.46 -8.19 -12.22
N GLY A 43 -3.50 -8.15 -11.37
CA GLY A 43 -4.04 -9.28 -10.63
C GLY A 43 -3.45 -9.52 -9.24
N GLY A 44 -2.39 -8.80 -8.83
CA GLY A 44 -1.91 -8.79 -7.45
C GLY A 44 -2.66 -7.81 -6.55
N ALA A 45 -2.44 -7.87 -5.24
CA ALA A 45 -3.11 -7.01 -4.25
C ALA A 45 -3.01 -5.51 -4.57
N THR A 46 -1.84 -5.05 -5.01
CA THR A 46 -1.59 -3.65 -5.43
C THR A 46 -2.51 -3.21 -6.56
N ASP A 47 -2.65 -4.05 -7.58
CA ASP A 47 -3.49 -3.76 -8.76
C ASP A 47 -4.99 -3.80 -8.41
N ILE A 48 -5.40 -4.79 -7.62
CA ILE A 48 -6.80 -4.95 -7.16
C ILE A 48 -7.23 -3.71 -6.37
N ILE A 49 -6.42 -3.26 -5.41
CA ILE A 49 -6.72 -2.09 -4.57
C ILE A 49 -6.71 -0.80 -5.39
N ALA A 50 -5.71 -0.62 -6.27
CA ALA A 50 -5.61 0.56 -7.12
C ALA A 50 -6.83 0.70 -8.05
N ARG A 51 -7.29 -0.39 -8.67
CA ARG A 51 -8.48 -0.37 -9.55
C ARG A 51 -9.76 -0.09 -8.78
N LEU A 52 -9.93 -0.70 -7.60
CA LEU A 52 -11.09 -0.47 -6.75
C LEU A 52 -11.23 1.01 -6.37
N ILE A 53 -10.16 1.60 -5.85
CA ILE A 53 -10.17 3.00 -5.39
C ILE A 53 -10.14 3.96 -6.59
N GLY A 54 -9.35 3.66 -7.63
CA GLY A 54 -9.21 4.49 -8.83
C GLY A 54 -10.52 4.64 -9.61
N GLN A 55 -11.33 3.59 -9.70
CA GLN A 55 -12.65 3.66 -10.29
C GLN A 55 -13.52 4.69 -9.55
N ARG A 56 -13.58 4.61 -8.21
CA ARG A 56 -14.42 5.53 -7.42
C ARG A 56 -13.89 6.96 -7.45
N LEU A 57 -12.57 7.16 -7.43
CA LEU A 57 -11.98 8.48 -7.61
C LEU A 57 -12.32 9.07 -8.98
N SER A 58 -12.31 8.26 -10.04
CA SER A 58 -12.68 8.69 -11.39
C SER A 58 -14.13 9.17 -11.47
N GLU A 59 -15.04 8.44 -10.84
CA GLU A 59 -16.47 8.79 -10.77
C GLU A 59 -16.71 10.08 -9.97
N ARG A 60 -16.00 10.27 -8.86
CA ARG A 60 -16.15 11.43 -7.97
C ARG A 60 -15.53 12.71 -8.52
N LEU A 61 -14.38 12.58 -9.17
CA LEU A 61 -13.60 13.73 -9.65
C LEU A 61 -13.84 14.05 -11.14
N GLY A 62 -14.63 13.23 -11.85
CA GLY A 62 -14.95 13.45 -13.26
C GLY A 62 -13.78 13.28 -14.23
N GLN A 63 -12.62 12.81 -13.75
CA GLN A 63 -11.43 12.54 -14.54
C GLN A 63 -10.91 11.13 -14.27
N GLN A 64 -10.42 10.44 -15.30
CA GLN A 64 -9.97 9.06 -15.19
C GLN A 64 -8.70 8.94 -14.35
N PHE A 65 -8.68 8.03 -13.38
CA PHE A 65 -7.47 7.53 -12.73
C PHE A 65 -7.00 6.29 -13.49
N VAL A 66 -6.03 6.49 -14.39
CA VAL A 66 -5.52 5.45 -15.30
C VAL A 66 -4.46 4.63 -14.60
N ILE A 67 -4.75 3.35 -14.33
CA ILE A 67 -3.80 2.43 -13.70
C ILE A 67 -2.74 2.00 -14.72
N GLU A 68 -1.49 2.38 -14.48
CA GLU A 68 -0.33 1.97 -15.27
C GLU A 68 0.51 0.95 -14.49
N ASN A 69 0.46 -0.31 -14.90
CA ASN A 69 1.30 -1.34 -14.31
C ASN A 69 2.73 -1.24 -14.87
N LYS A 70 3.71 -0.93 -14.01
CA LYS A 70 5.12 -0.75 -14.37
C LYS A 70 6.03 -1.63 -13.50
N PRO A 71 6.02 -2.95 -13.72
CA PRO A 71 6.77 -3.89 -12.89
C PRO A 71 8.28 -3.82 -13.13
N GLY A 72 9.05 -4.22 -12.11
CA GLY A 72 10.48 -4.42 -12.21
C GLY A 72 11.28 -3.91 -11.01
N ALA A 73 12.46 -4.49 -10.81
CA ALA A 73 13.39 -4.18 -9.72
C ALA A 73 12.73 -4.04 -8.34
N GLY A 74 11.85 -4.98 -7.98
CA GLY A 74 11.14 -4.94 -6.70
C GLY A 74 10.31 -3.67 -6.49
N ASN A 75 9.64 -3.15 -7.52
CA ASN A 75 8.87 -1.90 -7.53
C ASN A 75 9.73 -0.60 -7.68
N ASN A 76 11.06 -0.70 -7.70
CA ASN A 76 11.91 0.50 -7.77
C ASN A 76 11.72 1.28 -9.06
N ILE A 77 11.51 0.61 -10.22
CA ILE A 77 11.27 1.26 -11.52
C ILE A 77 10.01 2.15 -11.48
N ALA A 78 8.94 1.67 -10.89
CA ALA A 78 7.71 2.44 -10.72
C ALA A 78 7.90 3.65 -9.78
N THR A 79 8.57 3.41 -8.67
CA THR A 79 8.85 4.44 -7.66
C THR A 79 9.71 5.56 -8.23
N GLU A 80 10.79 5.22 -8.92
CA GLU A 80 11.69 6.20 -9.58
C GLU A 80 10.96 6.99 -10.68
N ALA A 81 10.09 6.33 -11.44
CA ALA A 81 9.28 7.01 -12.47
C ALA A 81 8.33 8.05 -11.89
N VAL A 82 7.79 7.83 -10.68
CA VAL A 82 6.94 8.83 -10.02
C VAL A 82 7.77 9.93 -9.36
N ILE A 83 8.87 9.59 -8.68
CA ILE A 83 9.76 10.58 -8.06
C ILE A 83 10.27 11.62 -9.07
N ASN A 84 10.57 11.16 -10.30
CA ASN A 84 11.06 12.00 -11.39
C ASN A 84 9.96 12.65 -12.25
N ALA A 85 8.67 12.43 -11.91
CA ALA A 85 7.57 13.07 -12.62
C ALA A 85 7.37 14.52 -12.14
N GLU A 86 6.66 15.33 -12.96
CA GLU A 86 6.26 16.68 -12.57
C GLU A 86 5.43 16.64 -11.27
N PRO A 87 5.72 17.53 -10.31
CA PRO A 87 5.01 17.57 -9.03
C PRO A 87 3.67 18.31 -9.14
N ASP A 88 2.87 17.97 -10.14
CA ASP A 88 1.58 18.61 -10.47
C ASP A 88 0.35 17.79 -10.06
N GLY A 89 0.58 16.62 -9.39
CA GLY A 89 -0.46 15.72 -8.94
C GLY A 89 -1.03 14.78 -10.01
N TYR A 90 -0.63 14.90 -11.28
CA TYR A 90 -1.14 14.04 -12.36
C TYR A 90 -0.36 12.73 -12.54
N THR A 91 0.67 12.52 -11.74
CA THR A 91 1.33 11.22 -11.62
C THR A 91 1.39 10.84 -10.16
N VAL A 92 0.71 9.74 -9.80
CA VAL A 92 0.64 9.26 -8.41
C VAL A 92 1.19 7.85 -8.31
N LEU A 93 1.73 7.50 -7.14
CA LEU A 93 2.29 6.19 -6.82
C LEU A 93 1.33 5.39 -5.95
N LEU A 94 1.14 4.11 -6.26
CA LEU A 94 0.65 3.17 -5.26
C LEU A 94 1.79 2.85 -4.29
N VAL A 95 1.73 3.41 -3.09
CA VAL A 95 2.67 3.10 -2.00
C VAL A 95 2.31 1.74 -1.41
N ASN A 96 3.33 0.89 -1.25
CA ASN A 96 3.21 -0.49 -0.78
C ASN A 96 4.47 -0.91 0.00
N PRO A 97 4.52 -2.11 0.61
CA PRO A 97 5.65 -2.54 1.43
C PRO A 97 7.03 -2.39 0.78
N ALA A 98 7.18 -2.69 -0.50
CA ALA A 98 8.48 -2.58 -1.16
C ALA A 98 9.03 -1.15 -1.13
N ASN A 99 8.19 -0.12 -1.12
CA ASN A 99 8.63 1.26 -1.07
C ASN A 99 9.42 1.59 0.20
N TYR A 100 8.98 1.06 1.36
CA TYR A 100 9.64 1.33 2.64
C TYR A 100 10.62 0.22 3.07
N ILE A 101 10.53 -1.01 2.51
CA ILE A 101 11.49 -2.09 2.73
C ILE A 101 12.79 -1.86 1.95
N ASN A 102 12.68 -1.45 0.68
CA ASN A 102 13.81 -1.40 -0.25
C ASN A 102 14.91 -0.43 0.18
N ALA A 103 14.61 0.57 0.99
CA ALA A 103 15.60 1.47 1.56
C ALA A 103 16.69 0.73 2.38
N SER A 104 16.32 -0.40 2.99
CA SER A 104 17.24 -1.24 3.79
C SER A 104 17.74 -2.46 3.03
N LEU A 105 17.05 -2.88 1.97
CA LEU A 105 17.33 -4.10 1.23
C LEU A 105 18.33 -3.90 0.07
N TYR A 106 18.20 -2.77 -0.65
CA TYR A 106 19.04 -2.44 -1.80
C TYR A 106 20.20 -1.54 -1.40
N THR A 107 21.43 -1.94 -1.73
CA THR A 107 22.64 -1.19 -1.36
C THR A 107 22.85 0.09 -2.17
N ASN A 108 22.33 0.14 -3.41
CA ASN A 108 22.57 1.23 -4.38
C ASN A 108 21.28 1.99 -4.77
N LEU A 109 20.31 2.12 -3.86
CA LEU A 109 19.06 2.82 -4.14
C LEU A 109 19.31 4.33 -4.24
N LYS A 110 19.00 4.95 -5.39
CA LYS A 110 19.24 6.37 -5.66
C LYS A 110 18.19 7.31 -5.04
N PHE A 111 17.10 6.76 -4.49
CA PHE A 111 16.01 7.50 -3.89
C PHE A 111 15.68 6.98 -2.48
N ASN A 112 14.92 7.78 -1.74
CA ASN A 112 14.37 7.39 -0.45
C ASN A 112 12.89 7.81 -0.39
N VAL A 113 12.00 6.85 -0.21
CA VAL A 113 10.55 7.11 -0.23
C VAL A 113 10.11 8.11 0.84
N VAL A 114 10.68 8.04 2.03
CA VAL A 114 10.35 9.00 3.13
C VAL A 114 10.76 10.43 2.76
N ARG A 115 11.85 10.57 2.00
CA ARG A 115 12.36 11.88 1.57
C ARG A 115 11.69 12.41 0.31
N ASP A 116 11.45 11.54 -0.68
CA ASP A 116 11.19 11.92 -2.07
C ASP A 116 9.73 11.78 -2.51
N ILE A 117 8.89 11.12 -1.68
CA ILE A 117 7.44 10.99 -1.89
C ILE A 117 6.69 11.73 -0.80
N ALA A 118 5.74 12.58 -1.21
CA ALA A 118 4.76 13.16 -0.29
C ALA A 118 3.59 12.18 -0.12
N PRO A 119 3.28 11.74 1.12
CA PRO A 119 2.15 10.87 1.39
C PRO A 119 0.83 11.61 1.16
N ILE A 120 -0.19 10.91 0.63
CA ILE A 120 -1.55 11.46 0.48
C ILE A 120 -2.49 10.81 1.49
N ALA A 121 -2.67 9.49 1.40
CA ALA A 121 -3.57 8.75 2.28
C ALA A 121 -3.16 7.27 2.34
N ALA A 122 -3.29 6.66 3.52
CA ALA A 122 -3.37 5.21 3.63
C ALA A 122 -4.73 4.74 3.10
N PHE A 123 -4.78 3.54 2.52
CA PHE A 123 -6.03 2.91 2.10
C PHE A 123 -6.49 1.88 3.09
N ASN A 124 -5.63 0.90 3.30
CA ASN A 124 -5.87 -0.23 4.18
C ASN A 124 -4.56 -0.91 4.60
N ARG A 125 -4.67 -1.75 5.61
CA ARG A 125 -3.65 -2.70 6.00
C ARG A 125 -4.24 -4.10 5.84
N VAL A 126 -3.49 -5.01 5.19
CA VAL A 126 -3.94 -6.38 4.98
C VAL A 126 -2.94 -7.36 5.57
N PRO A 127 -3.40 -8.52 6.09
CA PRO A 127 -2.50 -9.60 6.46
C PRO A 127 -1.88 -10.23 5.21
N ASN A 128 -0.72 -10.86 5.38
CA ASN A 128 -0.32 -11.92 4.49
C ASN A 128 -0.94 -13.23 4.97
N VAL A 129 -1.12 -14.17 4.06
CA VAL A 129 -1.63 -15.52 4.36
C VAL A 129 -0.54 -16.52 4.04
N MET A 130 -0.11 -17.28 5.04
CA MET A 130 0.77 -18.43 4.85
C MET A 130 -0.01 -19.53 4.15
N THR A 131 0.24 -19.70 2.87
CA THR A 131 -0.54 -20.58 1.98
C THR A 131 0.36 -21.60 1.33
N VAL A 132 -0.06 -22.86 1.31
CA VAL A 132 0.66 -23.98 0.68
C VAL A 132 -0.12 -24.54 -0.50
N SER A 133 0.62 -25.16 -1.46
CA SER A 133 0.02 -25.99 -2.48
C SER A 133 -0.63 -27.23 -1.84
N ASN A 134 -1.66 -27.79 -2.48
CA ASN A 134 -2.40 -28.94 -1.93
C ASN A 134 -1.55 -30.22 -1.85
N ASP A 135 -0.44 -30.28 -2.59
CA ASP A 135 0.52 -31.41 -2.54
C ASP A 135 1.36 -31.44 -1.26
N VAL A 136 1.44 -30.31 -0.55
CA VAL A 136 2.09 -30.26 0.77
C VAL A 136 1.22 -30.97 1.80
N PRO A 137 1.71 -32.00 2.51
CA PRO A 137 0.87 -32.79 3.41
C PRO A 137 0.49 -32.04 4.70
N ALA A 138 1.21 -30.97 5.05
CA ALA A 138 0.99 -30.19 6.27
C ALA A 138 -0.35 -29.45 6.25
N LYS A 139 -1.06 -29.48 7.38
CA LYS A 139 -2.35 -28.80 7.61
C LYS A 139 -2.25 -27.71 8.67
N THR A 140 -1.15 -27.67 9.41
CA THR A 140 -0.86 -26.67 10.45
C THR A 140 0.53 -26.08 10.26
N VAL A 141 0.80 -24.95 10.90
CA VAL A 141 2.13 -24.31 10.90
C VAL A 141 3.17 -25.25 11.53
N ALA A 142 2.82 -25.95 12.63
CA ALA A 142 3.72 -26.88 13.30
C ALA A 142 4.08 -28.07 12.40
N GLU A 143 3.10 -28.68 11.73
CA GLU A 143 3.32 -29.75 10.74
C GLU A 143 4.17 -29.26 9.57
N PHE A 144 3.97 -28.03 9.10
CA PHE A 144 4.78 -27.45 8.03
C PHE A 144 6.24 -27.25 8.46
N ILE A 145 6.48 -26.74 9.67
CA ILE A 145 7.84 -26.64 10.23
C ILE A 145 8.51 -28.01 10.26
N ALA A 146 7.82 -29.05 10.73
CA ALA A 146 8.33 -30.42 10.76
C ALA A 146 8.62 -30.95 9.34
N TYR A 147 7.70 -30.67 8.40
CA TYR A 147 7.85 -31.05 6.99
C TYR A 147 9.08 -30.42 6.35
N VAL A 148 9.29 -29.10 6.54
CA VAL A 148 10.49 -28.41 6.00
C VAL A 148 11.77 -28.97 6.58
N LYS A 149 11.81 -29.21 7.91
CA LYS A 149 12.98 -29.80 8.58
C LYS A 149 13.30 -31.23 8.12
N ALA A 150 12.29 -32.00 7.77
CA ALA A 150 12.46 -33.36 7.23
C ALA A 150 12.83 -33.36 5.73
N ASN A 151 12.66 -32.27 5.01
CA ASN A 151 12.91 -32.14 3.58
C ASN A 151 13.86 -30.98 3.24
N PRO A 152 15.09 -30.96 3.75
CA PRO A 152 16.04 -29.89 3.53
C PRO A 152 16.30 -29.65 2.03
N GLY A 153 16.19 -28.38 1.59
CA GLY A 153 16.43 -27.96 0.22
C GLY A 153 15.36 -28.36 -0.81
N LYS A 154 14.24 -28.98 -0.38
CA LYS A 154 13.16 -29.43 -1.28
C LYS A 154 11.92 -28.52 -1.27
N VAL A 155 11.86 -27.55 -0.37
CA VAL A 155 10.71 -26.65 -0.24
C VAL A 155 11.08 -25.29 -0.86
N ASN A 156 10.35 -24.92 -1.91
CA ASN A 156 10.46 -23.64 -2.57
C ASN A 156 9.40 -22.69 -2.02
N MET A 157 9.85 -21.52 -1.58
CA MET A 157 9.01 -20.42 -1.12
C MET A 157 8.91 -19.38 -2.22
N ALA A 158 7.73 -19.18 -2.79
CA ALA A 158 7.47 -18.14 -3.77
C ALA A 158 7.33 -16.77 -3.11
N SER A 159 7.68 -15.72 -3.85
CA SER A 159 7.29 -14.35 -3.50
C SER A 159 6.89 -13.54 -4.72
N SER A 160 6.22 -12.42 -4.50
CA SER A 160 5.90 -11.45 -5.54
C SER A 160 7.09 -10.55 -5.95
N GLY A 161 8.29 -10.95 -5.54
CA GLY A 161 9.57 -10.32 -5.85
C GLY A 161 10.37 -9.94 -4.61
N ASN A 162 11.65 -9.66 -4.81
CA ASN A 162 12.53 -9.20 -3.75
C ASN A 162 12.02 -7.89 -3.13
N GLY A 163 12.14 -7.75 -1.80
CA GLY A 163 11.72 -6.54 -1.08
C GLY A 163 10.22 -6.40 -0.85
N THR A 164 9.41 -7.39 -1.24
CA THR A 164 7.98 -7.40 -0.92
C THR A 164 7.71 -7.88 0.50
N SER A 165 6.55 -7.52 1.08
CA SER A 165 6.11 -8.14 2.34
C SER A 165 5.99 -9.65 2.23
N VAL A 166 5.66 -10.16 1.03
CA VAL A 166 5.58 -11.59 0.71
C VAL A 166 6.94 -12.29 0.92
N HIS A 167 8.02 -11.67 0.40
CA HIS A 167 9.39 -12.15 0.60
C HIS A 167 9.79 -12.09 2.07
N LEU A 168 9.69 -10.90 2.68
CA LEU A 168 10.21 -10.66 4.03
C LEU A 168 9.42 -11.41 5.11
N SER A 169 8.12 -11.68 4.89
CA SER A 169 7.35 -12.56 5.78
C SER A 169 7.92 -13.97 5.80
N GLY A 170 8.33 -14.50 4.66
CA GLY A 170 8.96 -15.82 4.58
C GLY A 170 10.34 -15.86 5.21
N GLU A 171 11.19 -14.85 4.97
CA GLU A 171 12.51 -14.73 5.58
C GLU A 171 12.40 -14.65 7.12
N MET A 172 11.48 -13.83 7.62
CA MET A 172 11.20 -13.73 9.05
C MET A 172 10.71 -15.06 9.62
N PHE A 173 9.85 -15.79 8.89
CA PHE A 173 9.39 -17.11 9.31
C PHE A 173 10.55 -18.10 9.38
N MET A 174 11.41 -18.17 8.38
CA MET A 174 12.58 -19.04 8.36
C MET A 174 13.51 -18.74 9.56
N MET A 175 13.80 -17.47 9.80
CA MET A 175 14.64 -17.04 10.92
C MET A 175 14.04 -17.43 12.27
N MET A 176 12.75 -17.18 12.50
CA MET A 176 12.11 -17.40 13.80
C MET A 176 11.78 -18.88 14.07
N SER A 177 11.50 -19.68 13.04
CA SER A 177 11.18 -21.10 13.16
C SER A 177 12.40 -22.03 13.06
N GLY A 178 13.56 -21.49 12.68
CA GLY A 178 14.77 -22.29 12.42
C GLY A 178 14.62 -23.24 11.24
N THR A 179 13.84 -22.82 10.22
CA THR A 179 13.67 -23.57 8.96
C THR A 179 14.49 -22.95 7.84
N LYS A 180 14.73 -23.70 6.76
CA LYS A 180 15.40 -23.22 5.55
C LYS A 180 14.61 -23.66 4.32
N MET A 181 14.26 -22.71 3.46
CA MET A 181 13.58 -22.92 2.19
C MET A 181 14.30 -22.19 1.08
N GLN A 182 14.11 -22.63 -0.16
CA GLN A 182 14.64 -21.92 -1.33
C GLN A 182 13.68 -20.79 -1.71
N HIS A 183 14.13 -19.55 -1.66
CA HIS A 183 13.32 -18.41 -2.15
C HIS A 183 13.31 -18.37 -3.69
N VAL A 184 12.12 -18.27 -4.27
CA VAL A 184 11.87 -18.14 -5.72
C VAL A 184 11.09 -16.84 -5.97
N PRO A 185 11.79 -15.77 -6.40
CA PRO A 185 11.14 -14.48 -6.66
C PRO A 185 10.44 -14.46 -8.02
N TYR A 186 9.19 -14.01 -8.02
CA TYR A 186 8.38 -13.78 -9.23
C TYR A 186 8.22 -12.28 -9.50
N ARG A 187 7.79 -11.93 -10.71
CA ARG A 187 7.49 -10.53 -11.08
C ARG A 187 6.11 -10.05 -10.59
N GLY A 188 5.59 -10.65 -9.50
CA GLY A 188 4.29 -10.32 -8.90
C GLY A 188 3.57 -11.55 -8.37
N ALA A 189 2.40 -11.36 -7.72
CA ALA A 189 1.64 -12.43 -7.11
C ALA A 189 1.02 -13.38 -8.14
N ALA A 190 0.44 -12.87 -9.23
CA ALA A 190 -0.28 -13.70 -10.20
C ALA A 190 0.57 -14.84 -10.80
N PRO A 191 1.80 -14.64 -11.33
CA PRO A 191 2.63 -15.75 -11.80
C PRO A 191 3.08 -16.68 -10.68
N ALA A 192 3.32 -16.18 -9.46
CA ALA A 192 3.66 -17.01 -8.30
C ALA A 192 2.51 -17.96 -7.91
N ILE A 193 1.28 -17.44 -7.89
CA ILE A 193 0.07 -18.24 -7.62
C ILE A 193 -0.15 -19.28 -8.71
N THR A 194 0.08 -18.94 -9.99
CA THR A 194 -0.03 -19.90 -11.09
C THR A 194 0.90 -21.07 -10.90
N ASP A 195 2.16 -20.83 -10.54
CA ASP A 195 3.15 -21.88 -10.29
C ASP A 195 2.86 -22.68 -9.00
N MET A 196 2.25 -22.03 -7.99
CA MET A 196 1.75 -22.77 -6.81
C MET A 196 0.62 -23.74 -7.16
N LEU A 197 -0.33 -23.30 -7.97
CA LEU A 197 -1.45 -24.16 -8.45
C LEU A 197 -0.92 -25.32 -9.30
N GLY A 198 0.18 -25.10 -10.01
CA GLY A 198 0.92 -26.12 -10.77
C GLY A 198 1.89 -26.97 -9.97
N GLY A 199 2.01 -26.79 -8.63
CA GLY A 199 2.89 -27.55 -7.76
C GLY A 199 4.39 -27.25 -7.88
N GLN A 200 4.78 -26.21 -8.67
CA GLN A 200 6.19 -25.85 -8.89
C GLN A 200 6.83 -25.23 -7.64
N VAL A 201 6.06 -24.56 -6.81
CA VAL A 201 6.45 -23.99 -5.52
C VAL A 201 5.47 -24.40 -4.43
N GLN A 202 5.96 -24.57 -3.20
CA GLN A 202 5.21 -25.22 -2.14
C GLN A 202 4.56 -24.23 -1.16
N LEU A 203 5.12 -23.03 -1.01
CA LEU A 203 4.68 -22.03 -0.02
C LEU A 203 4.71 -20.63 -0.59
N ILE A 204 3.76 -19.80 -0.16
CA ILE A 204 3.79 -18.34 -0.30
C ILE A 204 3.19 -17.67 0.95
N PHE A 205 3.71 -16.52 1.34
CA PHE A 205 3.09 -15.61 2.32
C PHE A 205 2.42 -14.45 1.57
N ASP A 206 1.37 -14.72 0.78
CA ASP A 206 0.82 -13.69 -0.11
C ASP A 206 -0.17 -12.75 0.59
N ASN A 207 -0.29 -11.54 0.06
CA ASN A 207 -1.28 -10.58 0.55
C ASN A 207 -2.70 -11.12 0.34
N MET A 208 -3.55 -10.98 1.35
CA MET A 208 -4.89 -11.58 1.33
C MET A 208 -5.72 -11.23 0.08
N PRO A 209 -5.73 -9.99 -0.46
CA PRO A 209 -6.53 -9.68 -1.65
C PRO A 209 -6.23 -10.54 -2.88
N SER A 210 -4.99 -10.99 -3.06
CA SER A 210 -4.60 -11.80 -4.22
C SER A 210 -4.85 -13.29 -4.02
N ILE A 211 -4.81 -13.79 -2.77
CA ILE A 211 -4.82 -15.23 -2.49
C ILE A 211 -6.16 -15.77 -1.97
N ILE A 212 -7.00 -14.90 -1.37
CA ILE A 212 -8.19 -15.32 -0.62
C ILE A 212 -9.18 -16.16 -1.45
N GLN A 213 -9.35 -15.84 -2.75
CA GLN A 213 -10.27 -16.56 -3.61
C GLN A 213 -9.79 -18.00 -3.87
N HIS A 214 -8.49 -18.23 -3.97
CA HIS A 214 -7.90 -19.56 -4.13
C HIS A 214 -8.02 -20.39 -2.85
N VAL A 215 -7.91 -19.74 -1.68
CA VAL A 215 -8.15 -20.37 -0.38
C VAL A 215 -9.63 -20.76 -0.23
N ARG A 216 -10.56 -19.84 -0.50
CA ARG A 216 -12.01 -20.10 -0.44
C ARG A 216 -12.47 -21.18 -1.42
N ALA A 217 -11.86 -21.24 -2.59
CA ALA A 217 -12.12 -22.28 -3.60
C ALA A 217 -11.48 -23.63 -3.26
N GLY A 218 -10.64 -23.71 -2.21
CA GLY A 218 -9.91 -24.93 -1.83
C GLY A 218 -8.82 -25.34 -2.82
N SER A 219 -8.48 -24.51 -3.80
CA SER A 219 -7.39 -24.77 -4.74
C SER A 219 -6.00 -24.59 -4.13
N LEU A 220 -5.91 -23.83 -3.04
CA LEU A 220 -4.74 -23.69 -2.17
C LEU A 220 -5.18 -23.79 -0.71
N ARG A 221 -4.25 -24.14 0.18
CA ARG A 221 -4.52 -24.30 1.62
C ARG A 221 -3.85 -23.20 2.42
N ALA A 222 -4.65 -22.37 3.14
CA ALA A 222 -4.13 -21.46 4.15
C ALA A 222 -3.78 -22.24 5.43
N LEU A 223 -2.58 -22.03 5.95
CA LEU A 223 -2.13 -22.55 7.24
C LEU A 223 -2.27 -21.54 8.36
N ALA A 224 -2.02 -20.25 8.08
CA ALA A 224 -2.13 -19.18 9.06
C ALA A 224 -2.23 -17.80 8.40
N VAL A 225 -2.72 -16.80 9.15
CA VAL A 225 -2.58 -15.37 8.83
C VAL A 225 -1.39 -14.79 9.60
N THR A 226 -0.76 -13.76 9.05
CA THR A 226 0.48 -13.19 9.58
C THR A 226 0.26 -12.08 10.63
N THR A 227 -0.97 -11.67 10.84
CA THR A 227 -1.37 -10.71 11.88
C THR A 227 -1.41 -11.35 13.26
N THR A 228 -1.38 -10.53 14.32
CA THR A 228 -1.48 -10.98 15.71
C THR A 228 -2.87 -11.51 16.08
N THR A 229 -3.87 -11.21 15.28
CA THR A 229 -5.26 -11.69 15.44
C THR A 229 -5.74 -12.34 14.15
N ARG A 230 -6.69 -13.28 14.27
CA ARG A 230 -7.31 -13.92 13.11
C ARG A 230 -8.05 -12.91 12.23
N SER A 231 -8.10 -13.17 10.95
CA SER A 231 -8.90 -12.38 10.01
C SER A 231 -10.37 -12.81 10.06
N SER A 232 -11.28 -11.83 10.07
CA SER A 232 -12.73 -12.09 9.94
C SER A 232 -13.09 -12.79 8.61
N GLN A 233 -12.22 -12.69 7.61
CA GLN A 233 -12.42 -13.29 6.29
C GLN A 233 -11.96 -14.77 6.23
N LEU A 234 -11.16 -15.19 7.20
CA LEU A 234 -10.67 -16.55 7.39
C LEU A 234 -10.70 -16.91 8.87
N PRO A 235 -11.91 -16.96 9.51
CA PRO A 235 -12.04 -17.07 10.96
C PRO A 235 -11.49 -18.37 11.54
N ASP A 236 -11.48 -19.45 10.75
CA ASP A 236 -10.96 -20.75 11.16
C ASP A 236 -9.44 -20.88 11.00
N VAL A 237 -8.81 -19.94 10.28
CA VAL A 237 -7.35 -19.94 10.05
C VAL A 237 -6.63 -19.26 11.22
N PRO A 238 -5.72 -19.98 11.92
CA PRO A 238 -4.99 -19.44 13.07
C PRO A 238 -3.99 -18.35 12.65
N THR A 239 -3.32 -17.74 13.63
CA THR A 239 -2.20 -16.84 13.37
C THR A 239 -0.89 -17.62 13.32
N VAL A 240 0.12 -17.11 12.59
CA VAL A 240 1.48 -17.67 12.66
C VAL A 240 2.02 -17.56 14.08
N ALA A 241 1.68 -16.51 14.80
CA ALA A 241 2.09 -16.25 16.18
C ALA A 241 1.63 -17.32 17.17
N ASP A 242 0.53 -18.05 16.90
CA ASP A 242 0.06 -19.17 17.72
C ASP A 242 1.08 -20.32 17.79
N THR A 243 1.97 -20.43 16.78
CA THR A 243 3.04 -21.44 16.72
C THR A 243 4.43 -20.82 16.80
N VAL A 244 4.63 -19.62 16.29
CA VAL A 244 5.89 -18.88 16.26
C VAL A 244 5.69 -17.57 17.03
N PRO A 245 5.86 -17.55 18.37
CA PRO A 245 5.58 -16.40 19.20
C PRO A 245 6.34 -15.15 18.78
N GLY A 246 5.64 -14.00 18.72
CA GLY A 246 6.21 -12.72 18.32
C GLY A 246 6.25 -12.47 16.80
N TYR A 247 5.78 -13.42 16.00
CA TYR A 247 5.67 -13.22 14.55
C TYR A 247 4.51 -12.26 14.22
N GLU A 248 4.80 -11.20 13.46
CA GLU A 248 3.80 -10.28 12.92
C GLU A 248 4.29 -9.64 11.63
N ALA A 249 3.49 -9.77 10.57
CA ALA A 249 3.71 -9.12 9.29
C ALA A 249 2.38 -8.68 8.67
N SER A 250 2.41 -7.53 8.01
CA SER A 250 1.24 -7.00 7.30
C SER A 250 1.69 -6.07 6.17
N ALA A 251 0.81 -5.82 5.21
CA ALA A 251 1.06 -4.92 4.10
C ALA A 251 0.19 -3.66 4.22
N LEU A 252 0.82 -2.50 4.31
CA LEU A 252 0.18 -1.19 4.29
C LEU A 252 0.20 -0.64 2.87
N PHE A 253 -0.98 -0.22 2.38
CA PHE A 253 -1.17 0.38 1.06
C PHE A 253 -1.67 1.80 1.17
N GLY A 254 -1.27 2.65 0.20
CA GLY A 254 -1.71 4.03 0.14
C GLY A 254 -1.32 4.71 -1.16
N MET A 255 -1.54 6.02 -1.22
CA MET A 255 -1.16 6.86 -2.35
C MET A 255 -0.10 7.88 -1.93
N GLY A 256 0.88 8.08 -2.82
CA GLY A 256 1.86 9.15 -2.72
C GLY A 256 2.07 9.87 -4.04
N VAL A 257 2.68 11.02 -3.97
CA VAL A 257 3.02 11.90 -5.12
C VAL A 257 4.47 12.35 -5.00
N PRO A 258 5.08 12.95 -6.05
CA PRO A 258 6.38 13.61 -5.94
C PRO A 258 6.39 14.61 -4.80
N LYS A 259 7.49 14.71 -4.06
CA LYS A 259 7.62 15.50 -2.81
C LYS A 259 7.13 16.94 -2.89
N ASN A 260 7.37 17.60 -4.01
CA ASN A 260 7.09 19.03 -4.17
C ASN A 260 5.68 19.31 -4.74
N THR A 261 4.80 18.32 -4.77
CA THR A 261 3.40 18.51 -5.18
C THR A 261 2.71 19.53 -4.27
N PRO A 262 1.95 20.51 -4.84
CA PRO A 262 1.25 21.54 -4.07
C PRO A 262 0.37 20.95 -2.96
N LYS A 263 0.38 21.58 -1.78
CA LYS A 263 -0.34 21.11 -0.60
C LYS A 263 -1.85 21.04 -0.82
N GLU A 264 -2.41 21.95 -1.60
CA GLU A 264 -3.82 21.98 -1.97
C GLU A 264 -4.24 20.77 -2.80
N ILE A 265 -3.37 20.27 -3.68
CA ILE A 265 -3.59 19.04 -4.45
C ILE A 265 -3.55 17.82 -3.52
N ILE A 266 -2.56 17.75 -2.62
CA ILE A 266 -2.46 16.70 -1.61
C ILE A 266 -3.70 16.66 -0.74
N ALA A 267 -4.15 17.83 -0.25
CA ALA A 267 -5.34 17.95 0.59
C ALA A 267 -6.62 17.52 -0.16
N LYS A 268 -6.77 17.93 -1.43
CA LYS A 268 -7.90 17.52 -2.27
C LYS A 268 -7.94 16.01 -2.48
N LEU A 269 -6.81 15.41 -2.87
CA LEU A 269 -6.73 13.96 -3.04
C LEU A 269 -6.97 13.19 -1.74
N ASN A 270 -6.42 13.66 -0.61
CA ASN A 270 -6.68 13.07 0.70
C ASN A 270 -8.16 13.11 1.07
N GLN A 271 -8.82 14.25 0.89
CA GLN A 271 -10.25 14.40 1.14
C GLN A 271 -11.09 13.41 0.32
N GLU A 272 -10.80 13.31 -0.99
CA GLU A 272 -11.57 12.44 -1.87
C GLU A 272 -11.31 10.95 -1.59
N ILE A 273 -10.07 10.56 -1.29
CA ILE A 273 -9.73 9.20 -0.88
C ILE A 273 -10.44 8.83 0.41
N ASN A 274 -10.40 9.68 1.43
CA ASN A 274 -11.11 9.44 2.70
C ASN A 274 -12.62 9.30 2.48
N ALA A 275 -13.20 10.10 1.59
CA ALA A 275 -14.61 9.99 1.24
C ALA A 275 -14.93 8.66 0.53
N VAL A 276 -14.06 8.21 -0.40
CA VAL A 276 -14.17 6.88 -1.04
C VAL A 276 -14.09 5.76 -0.01
N LEU A 277 -13.12 5.82 0.91
CA LEU A 277 -12.94 4.80 1.95
C LEU A 277 -14.11 4.74 2.95
N ALA A 278 -14.83 5.86 3.14
CA ALA A 278 -16.03 5.93 3.99
C ALA A 278 -17.28 5.37 3.31
N GLU A 279 -17.28 5.17 1.99
CA GLU A 279 -18.42 4.61 1.27
C GLU A 279 -18.72 3.16 1.73
N PRO A 280 -19.97 2.82 2.13
CA PRO A 280 -20.28 1.48 2.64
C PRO A 280 -19.87 0.34 1.70
N ALA A 281 -20.06 0.52 0.40
CA ALA A 281 -19.70 -0.50 -0.61
C ALA A 281 -18.17 -0.71 -0.71
N ILE A 282 -17.38 0.37 -0.66
CA ILE A 282 -15.92 0.29 -0.69
C ILE A 282 -15.39 -0.30 0.61
N LYS A 283 -15.90 0.15 1.75
CA LYS A 283 -15.56 -0.41 3.05
C LYS A 283 -15.83 -1.92 3.09
N ALA A 284 -17.02 -2.35 2.69
CA ALA A 284 -17.36 -3.77 2.64
C ALA A 284 -16.42 -4.55 1.72
N ARG A 285 -16.08 -4.00 0.54
CA ARG A 285 -15.19 -4.64 -0.40
C ARG A 285 -13.75 -4.75 0.13
N LEU A 286 -13.23 -3.72 0.79
CA LEU A 286 -11.90 -3.77 1.42
C LEU A 286 -11.86 -4.82 2.54
N ILE A 287 -12.91 -4.89 3.36
CA ILE A 287 -13.05 -5.92 4.41
C ILE A 287 -13.09 -7.31 3.79
N ASP A 288 -13.87 -7.53 2.71
CA ASP A 288 -13.91 -8.83 2.00
C ASP A 288 -12.55 -9.23 1.42
N LEU A 289 -11.72 -8.27 1.05
CA LEU A 289 -10.34 -8.45 0.64
C LEU A 289 -9.36 -8.62 1.84
N GLY A 290 -9.86 -8.65 3.05
CA GLY A 290 -9.09 -8.91 4.27
C GLY A 290 -8.44 -7.69 4.91
N GLY A 291 -8.72 -6.48 4.43
CA GLY A 291 -8.17 -5.25 4.98
C GLY A 291 -9.24 -4.31 5.53
N GLU A 292 -8.91 -3.58 6.59
CA GLU A 292 -9.78 -2.51 7.09
C GLU A 292 -9.35 -1.16 6.49
N PRO A 293 -10.31 -0.29 6.09
CA PRO A 293 -9.99 1.03 5.59
C PRO A 293 -9.34 1.90 6.67
N LEU A 294 -8.33 2.69 6.26
CA LEU A 294 -7.57 3.60 7.11
C LEU A 294 -7.85 5.05 6.71
N ILE A 295 -8.86 5.65 7.33
CA ILE A 295 -9.20 7.05 7.13
C ILE A 295 -8.25 7.92 7.97
N GLY A 296 -7.59 8.89 7.36
CA GLY A 296 -6.62 9.72 8.08
C GLY A 296 -6.01 10.85 7.24
N THR A 297 -5.12 11.59 7.89
CA THR A 297 -4.40 12.71 7.27
C THR A 297 -3.16 12.24 6.50
N PRO A 298 -2.61 13.06 5.58
CA PRO A 298 -1.32 12.79 4.95
C PRO A 298 -0.20 12.58 5.96
N ASP A 299 -0.15 13.37 7.02
CA ASP A 299 0.87 13.27 8.08
C ASP A 299 0.76 11.94 8.85
N ALA A 300 -0.47 11.49 9.14
CA ALA A 300 -0.69 10.19 9.78
C ALA A 300 -0.17 9.05 8.90
N PHE A 301 -0.42 9.10 7.60
CA PHE A 301 0.12 8.11 6.66
C PHE A 301 1.64 8.20 6.55
N GLY A 302 2.21 9.41 6.52
CA GLY A 302 3.66 9.62 6.56
C GLY A 302 4.31 8.98 7.79
N ALA A 303 3.72 9.18 8.98
CA ALA A 303 4.18 8.55 10.22
C ALA A 303 4.13 7.01 10.15
N MET A 304 3.08 6.43 9.53
CA MET A 304 3.00 4.99 9.30
C MET A 304 4.12 4.50 8.37
N ILE A 305 4.45 5.21 7.29
CA ILE A 305 5.54 4.84 6.38
C ILE A 305 6.89 4.83 7.12
N VAL A 306 7.15 5.83 7.97
CA VAL A 306 8.38 5.89 8.79
C VAL A 306 8.45 4.68 9.74
N ALA A 307 7.39 4.42 10.48
CA ALA A 307 7.34 3.29 11.42
C ALA A 307 7.52 1.93 10.71
N GLU A 308 6.89 1.74 9.53
CA GLU A 308 7.10 0.54 8.73
C GLU A 308 8.54 0.43 8.22
N THR A 309 9.17 1.54 7.80
CA THR A 309 10.57 1.55 7.37
C THR A 309 11.49 1.06 8.49
N GLU A 310 11.33 1.60 9.70
CA GLU A 310 12.12 1.20 10.87
C GLU A 310 11.89 -0.27 11.28
N LYS A 311 10.63 -0.72 11.22
CA LYS A 311 10.27 -2.12 11.50
C LYS A 311 10.99 -3.08 10.55
N TRP A 312 10.82 -2.85 9.25
CA TRP A 312 11.36 -3.74 8.23
C TRP A 312 12.88 -3.65 8.10
N GLU A 313 13.50 -2.51 8.42
CA GLU A 313 14.95 -2.41 8.52
C GLU A 313 15.51 -3.42 9.54
N LYS A 314 14.86 -3.55 10.72
CA LYS A 314 15.26 -4.54 11.72
C LYS A 314 15.13 -5.97 11.19
N VAL A 315 14.04 -6.28 10.47
CA VAL A 315 13.83 -7.60 9.86
C VAL A 315 14.88 -7.90 8.81
N VAL A 316 15.13 -6.98 7.87
CA VAL A 316 16.15 -7.13 6.82
C VAL A 316 17.54 -7.40 7.41
N LYS A 317 17.94 -6.60 8.42
CA LYS A 317 19.23 -6.78 9.10
C LYS A 317 19.31 -8.12 9.82
N ALA A 318 18.27 -8.52 10.54
CA ALA A 318 18.24 -9.77 11.29
C ALA A 318 18.23 -11.02 10.39
N ALA A 319 17.53 -10.94 9.25
CA ALA A 319 17.49 -12.01 8.25
C ALA A 319 18.77 -12.07 7.38
N GLY A 320 19.61 -11.03 7.39
CA GLY A 320 20.82 -10.97 6.58
C GLY A 320 20.57 -10.92 5.08
N VAL A 321 19.39 -10.41 4.65
CA VAL A 321 18.98 -10.38 3.25
C VAL A 321 19.43 -9.09 2.59
N HIS A 322 20.10 -9.20 1.46
CA HIS A 322 20.53 -8.08 0.62
C HIS A 322 20.22 -8.35 -0.86
N VAL A 323 19.96 -7.29 -1.61
CA VAL A 323 19.81 -7.32 -3.09
C VAL A 323 20.77 -6.29 -3.68
N GLU A 324 21.58 -6.73 -4.62
CA GLU A 324 22.53 -5.88 -5.35
C GLU A 324 21.85 -5.03 -6.43
#